data_2f5d2ba0e8fa633155476ae97f5937ac
#
_entry.id   2f5d2ba0e8fa633155476ae97f5937ac
#
_cell.length_a   1.000
_cell.length_b   1.000
_cell.length_c   1.000
_cell.angle_alpha   90.00
_cell.angle_beta   90.00
_cell.angle_gamma   90.00
#
_symmetry.space_group_name_H-M   'P 1'
#
loop_
_entity.id
_entity.type
_entity.pdbx_description
1 polymer ?
#
loop_
_entity_poly.entity_id
_entity_poly.type
_entity_poly.pdbx_seq_one_letter_code
_entity_poly.pdbx_strand_id
1 'polypeptide(L)'
;MRQFPPGWATDLAILKHTGSAVEDRGDHLLIRTPDNPDFHWGNCLFVTDEDAVDDCGRWVKTFQSAFPMATWVAVGLTRMPEDQMAWLGQGLDLELDEVLTTADMPPPMALTDGYQVHRLRGRDWAQSVARSIAENDSTHEQDPQSFQRFTEAQSRARRSISERNVGASFGAFADGVLVADLGIVQCGTTARYQSVSTDQDHRRRGLASHLLGIAARWAADQGCGRWVIVTEASNPAGRVYRSLGFKPDIGNAQAYRKPQP
;
A
#
# COMPACT_ATOMS: atom_id res chain seq x y z
N MET A 1 -23.62 7.39 -1.73
CA MET A 1 -22.36 6.59 -1.59
C MET A 1 -21.39 7.46 -0.83
N ARG A 2 -20.82 6.99 0.28
CA ARG A 2 -19.80 7.76 1.04
C ARG A 2 -18.62 8.06 0.14
N GLN A 3 -18.12 9.28 0.20
CA GLN A 3 -16.92 9.69 -0.51
C GLN A 3 -15.75 9.64 0.48
N PHE A 4 -14.74 8.84 0.18
CA PHE A 4 -13.53 8.74 0.98
C PHE A 4 -12.40 9.57 0.36
N PRO A 5 -11.43 10.06 1.18
CA PRO A 5 -10.20 10.65 0.66
C PRO A 5 -9.48 9.71 -0.31
N PRO A 6 -8.69 10.24 -1.26
CA PRO A 6 -8.10 9.44 -2.34
C PRO A 6 -7.28 8.23 -1.88
N GLY A 7 -6.55 8.35 -0.79
CA GLY A 7 -5.79 7.25 -0.20
C GLY A 7 -6.72 6.10 0.17
N TRP A 8 -7.65 6.32 1.10
CA TRP A 8 -8.60 5.31 1.55
C TRP A 8 -9.52 4.80 0.44
N ALA A 9 -9.98 5.67 -0.46
CA ALA A 9 -10.80 5.26 -1.59
C ALA A 9 -10.09 4.22 -2.48
N THR A 10 -8.81 4.45 -2.76
CA THR A 10 -7.99 3.53 -3.56
C THR A 10 -7.59 2.27 -2.80
N ASP A 11 -7.32 2.36 -1.50
CA ASP A 11 -7.04 1.18 -0.66
C ASP A 11 -8.24 0.23 -0.61
N LEU A 12 -9.45 0.76 -0.39
CA LEU A 12 -10.69 -0.03 -0.40
C LEU A 12 -10.97 -0.67 -1.77
N ALA A 13 -10.65 0.03 -2.87
CA ALA A 13 -10.80 -0.52 -4.22
C ALA A 13 -9.81 -1.69 -4.45
N ILE A 14 -8.55 -1.54 -4.02
CA ILE A 14 -7.54 -2.60 -4.13
C ILE A 14 -7.93 -3.81 -3.29
N LEU A 15 -8.35 -3.60 -2.05
CA LEU A 15 -8.79 -4.68 -1.15
C LEU A 15 -9.92 -5.50 -1.79
N LYS A 16 -10.90 -4.85 -2.41
CA LYS A 16 -11.95 -5.54 -3.16
C LYS A 16 -11.40 -6.32 -4.37
N HIS A 17 -10.44 -5.77 -5.09
CA HIS A 17 -9.79 -6.46 -6.21
C HIS A 17 -8.97 -7.66 -5.76
N THR A 18 -8.44 -7.66 -4.54
CA THR A 18 -7.66 -8.76 -3.96
C THR A 18 -8.51 -9.79 -3.20
N GLY A 19 -9.84 -9.66 -3.23
CA GLY A 19 -10.77 -10.62 -2.63
C GLY A 19 -11.10 -10.36 -1.16
N SER A 20 -10.76 -9.19 -0.63
CA SER A 20 -11.16 -8.81 0.72
C SER A 20 -12.66 -8.54 0.80
N ALA A 21 -13.29 -9.03 1.85
CA ALA A 21 -14.66 -8.67 2.21
C ALA A 21 -14.64 -7.31 2.94
N VAL A 22 -15.49 -6.38 2.49
CA VAL A 22 -15.67 -5.05 3.11
C VAL A 22 -17.13 -4.92 3.51
N GLU A 23 -17.39 -4.97 4.80
CA GLU A 23 -18.72 -4.87 5.40
C GLU A 23 -18.93 -3.47 5.97
N ASP A 24 -19.98 -2.76 5.50
CA ASP A 24 -20.42 -1.47 6.07
C ASP A 24 -21.27 -1.71 7.32
N ARG A 25 -20.80 -1.23 8.46
CA ARG A 25 -21.45 -1.33 9.78
C ARG A 25 -22.09 0.00 10.22
N GLY A 26 -22.18 0.96 9.31
CA GLY A 26 -22.75 2.28 9.55
C GLY A 26 -21.68 3.31 9.96
N ASP A 27 -21.06 3.17 11.09
CA ASP A 27 -20.03 4.08 11.62
C ASP A 27 -18.59 3.63 11.33
N HIS A 28 -18.43 2.39 10.83
CA HIS A 28 -17.13 1.84 10.40
C HIS A 28 -17.31 0.80 9.30
N LEU A 29 -16.22 0.54 8.59
CA LEU A 29 -16.08 -0.63 7.73
C LEU A 29 -15.30 -1.71 8.47
N LEU A 30 -15.75 -2.95 8.34
CA LEU A 30 -15.02 -4.13 8.79
C LEU A 30 -14.45 -4.81 7.56
N ILE A 31 -13.12 -4.93 7.52
CA ILE A 31 -12.37 -5.46 6.38
C ILE A 31 -11.76 -6.79 6.77
N ARG A 32 -11.94 -7.83 5.94
CA ARG A 32 -11.37 -9.16 6.13
C ARG A 32 -10.77 -9.68 4.83
N THR A 33 -9.55 -10.21 4.94
CA THR A 33 -8.83 -10.87 3.84
C THR A 33 -8.49 -12.31 4.25
N PRO A 34 -9.42 -13.27 4.11
CA PRO A 34 -9.22 -14.64 4.59
C PRO A 34 -8.00 -15.33 3.99
N ASP A 35 -7.69 -15.03 2.71
CA ASP A 35 -6.56 -15.62 1.99
C ASP A 35 -5.19 -15.04 2.40
N ASN A 36 -5.19 -13.98 3.26
CA ASN A 36 -3.97 -13.39 3.79
C ASN A 36 -4.19 -12.90 5.24
N PRO A 37 -4.24 -13.80 6.22
CA PRO A 37 -4.47 -13.45 7.63
C PRO A 37 -3.34 -12.61 8.24
N ASP A 38 -2.11 -12.71 7.71
CA ASP A 38 -0.96 -11.91 8.16
C ASP A 38 -0.96 -10.47 7.59
N PHE A 39 -1.94 -10.13 6.73
CA PHE A 39 -2.11 -8.77 6.20
C PHE A 39 -2.94 -7.91 7.15
N HIS A 40 -2.30 -7.19 8.07
CA HIS A 40 -3.00 -6.39 9.09
C HIS A 40 -3.90 -5.29 8.48
N TRP A 41 -3.49 -4.56 7.43
CA TRP A 41 -4.33 -3.57 6.74
C TRP A 41 -5.42 -4.19 5.82
N GLY A 42 -5.37 -5.48 5.62
CA GLY A 42 -6.44 -6.27 4.99
C GLY A 42 -7.37 -6.93 6.02
N ASN A 43 -7.03 -6.88 7.31
CA ASN A 43 -7.80 -7.42 8.43
C ASN A 43 -7.92 -6.35 9.51
N CYS A 44 -8.73 -5.32 9.25
CA CYS A 44 -8.77 -4.10 10.04
C CYS A 44 -10.20 -3.52 10.16
N LEU A 45 -10.33 -2.52 10.99
CA LEU A 45 -11.46 -1.59 10.98
C LEU A 45 -11.07 -0.33 10.21
N PHE A 46 -12.04 0.32 9.58
CA PHE A 46 -11.92 1.69 9.12
C PHE A 46 -13.09 2.51 9.67
N VAL A 47 -12.79 3.42 10.61
CA VAL A 47 -13.77 4.31 11.24
C VAL A 47 -14.19 5.36 10.24
N THR A 48 -15.48 5.38 9.90
CA THR A 48 -16.05 6.27 8.88
C THR A 48 -16.88 7.41 9.46
N ASP A 49 -17.17 7.36 10.74
CA ASP A 49 -17.83 8.42 11.50
C ASP A 49 -16.77 9.30 12.16
N GLU A 50 -16.62 10.54 11.66
CA GLU A 50 -15.63 11.49 12.15
C GLU A 50 -15.83 11.84 13.63
N ASP A 51 -17.10 11.90 14.08
CA ASP A 51 -17.45 12.24 15.48
C ASP A 51 -17.07 11.12 16.45
N ALA A 52 -16.96 9.88 15.95
CA ALA A 52 -16.62 8.71 16.75
C ALA A 52 -15.12 8.37 16.76
N VAL A 53 -14.26 9.12 16.05
CA VAL A 53 -12.82 8.84 15.96
C VAL A 53 -12.15 8.83 17.31
N ASP A 54 -12.56 9.69 18.25
CA ASP A 54 -11.92 9.81 19.56
C ASP A 54 -12.36 8.73 20.60
N ASP A 55 -13.33 7.87 20.25
CA ASP A 55 -13.76 6.76 21.12
C ASP A 55 -12.83 5.53 20.97
N CYS A 56 -11.56 5.70 21.31
CA CYS A 56 -10.52 4.67 21.12
C CYS A 56 -10.85 3.35 21.84
N GLY A 57 -11.40 3.43 23.05
CA GLY A 57 -11.77 2.25 23.85
C GLY A 57 -12.82 1.37 23.16
N ARG A 58 -13.79 1.99 22.48
CA ARG A 58 -14.78 1.31 21.65
C ARG A 58 -14.13 0.61 20.46
N TRP A 59 -13.26 1.31 19.73
CA TRP A 59 -12.64 0.77 18.53
C TRP A 59 -11.69 -0.38 18.79
N VAL A 60 -10.90 -0.30 19.87
CA VAL A 60 -10.04 -1.41 20.32
C VAL A 60 -10.89 -2.64 20.67
N LYS A 61 -11.97 -2.49 21.43
CA LYS A 61 -12.88 -3.61 21.75
C LYS A 61 -13.58 -4.18 20.53
N THR A 62 -14.01 -3.33 19.60
CA THR A 62 -14.64 -3.75 18.35
C THR A 62 -13.66 -4.56 17.49
N PHE A 63 -12.40 -4.08 17.37
CA PHE A 63 -11.36 -4.81 16.69
C PHE A 63 -11.10 -6.17 17.33
N GLN A 64 -10.87 -6.23 18.63
CA GLN A 64 -10.61 -7.47 19.36
C GLN A 64 -11.75 -8.49 19.22
N SER A 65 -13.00 -8.02 19.23
CA SER A 65 -14.17 -8.88 19.01
C SER A 65 -14.25 -9.41 17.58
N ALA A 66 -13.85 -8.60 16.59
CA ALA A 66 -13.87 -8.98 15.18
C ALA A 66 -12.69 -9.89 14.79
N PHE A 67 -11.54 -9.73 15.45
CA PHE A 67 -10.28 -10.41 15.17
C PHE A 67 -9.64 -10.97 16.46
N PRO A 68 -10.25 -11.95 17.13
CA PRO A 68 -9.78 -12.42 18.44
C PRO A 68 -8.41 -13.11 18.42
N MET A 69 -7.96 -13.55 17.25
CA MET A 69 -6.66 -14.21 17.06
C MET A 69 -5.60 -13.32 16.41
N ALA A 70 -5.93 -12.05 16.16
CA ALA A 70 -4.98 -11.13 15.52
C ALA A 70 -3.85 -10.75 16.51
N THR A 71 -2.62 -10.79 16.03
CA THR A 71 -1.44 -10.33 16.78
C THR A 71 -1.21 -8.83 16.61
N TRP A 72 -1.69 -8.26 15.51
CA TRP A 72 -1.72 -6.82 15.25
C TRP A 72 -3.08 -6.24 15.65
N VAL A 73 -3.10 -4.96 16.00
CA VAL A 73 -4.31 -4.14 15.98
C VAL A 73 -4.16 -3.14 14.85
N ALA A 74 -5.18 -2.99 14.00
CA ALA A 74 -5.15 -2.07 12.88
C ALA A 74 -6.51 -1.36 12.73
N VAL A 75 -6.51 -0.04 12.88
CA VAL A 75 -7.70 0.81 12.80
C VAL A 75 -7.38 2.01 11.91
N GLY A 76 -7.96 2.04 10.71
CA GLY A 76 -7.93 3.22 9.86
C GLY A 76 -8.91 4.27 10.38
N LEU A 77 -8.56 5.54 10.25
CA LEU A 77 -9.30 6.68 10.76
C LEU A 77 -9.56 7.69 9.64
N THR A 78 -10.71 8.35 9.67
CA THR A 78 -11.04 9.43 8.70
C THR A 78 -10.23 10.70 8.95
N ARG A 79 -9.77 10.91 10.17
CA ARG A 79 -8.90 12.01 10.60
C ARG A 79 -7.98 11.56 11.75
N MET A 80 -6.96 12.34 12.04
CA MET A 80 -6.23 12.18 13.29
C MET A 80 -7.16 12.46 14.49
N PRO A 81 -7.08 11.66 15.56
CA PRO A 81 -7.86 11.92 16.77
C PRO A 81 -7.44 13.24 17.45
N GLU A 82 -8.39 13.93 18.08
CA GLU A 82 -8.11 15.10 18.87
C GLU A 82 -7.40 14.71 20.18
N ASP A 83 -7.89 13.66 20.84
CA ASP A 83 -7.23 13.05 22.00
C ASP A 83 -6.31 11.90 21.59
N GLN A 84 -5.13 12.25 21.09
CA GLN A 84 -4.10 11.26 20.73
C GLN A 84 -3.60 10.46 21.96
N MET A 85 -3.60 11.07 23.16
CA MET A 85 -3.12 10.42 24.38
C MET A 85 -4.02 9.24 24.79
N ALA A 86 -5.32 9.31 24.48
CA ALA A 86 -6.23 8.18 24.74
C ALA A 86 -5.84 6.95 23.90
N TRP A 87 -5.46 7.13 22.64
CA TRP A 87 -4.99 6.06 21.76
C TRP A 87 -3.63 5.50 22.18
N LEU A 88 -2.66 6.39 22.47
CA LEU A 88 -1.34 6.00 22.98
C LEU A 88 -1.46 5.26 24.34
N GLY A 89 -2.38 5.68 25.20
CA GLY A 89 -2.67 5.02 26.48
C GLY A 89 -3.25 3.60 26.33
N GLN A 90 -3.83 3.27 25.17
CA GLN A 90 -4.24 1.90 24.82
C GLN A 90 -3.09 1.09 24.19
N GLY A 91 -1.89 1.65 24.10
CA GLY A 91 -0.72 1.02 23.51
C GLY A 91 -0.76 0.95 21.98
N LEU A 92 -1.47 1.88 21.33
CA LEU A 92 -1.46 2.01 19.87
C LEU A 92 -0.55 3.17 19.47
N ASP A 93 0.20 2.97 18.39
CA ASP A 93 0.88 4.04 17.67
C ASP A 93 -0.11 4.75 16.75
N LEU A 94 0.08 6.04 16.56
CA LEU A 94 -0.69 6.87 15.62
C LEU A 94 0.22 7.32 14.49
N GLU A 95 -0.25 7.19 13.27
CA GLU A 95 0.48 7.60 12.08
C GLU A 95 -0.43 8.33 11.10
N LEU A 96 0.13 9.30 10.41
CA LEU A 96 -0.51 9.98 9.29
C LEU A 96 0.35 9.77 8.05
N ASP A 97 -0.08 8.85 7.20
CA ASP A 97 0.56 8.66 5.91
C ASP A 97 0.32 9.84 4.98
N GLU A 98 1.35 10.19 4.24
CA GLU A 98 1.25 11.19 3.20
C GLU A 98 0.60 10.57 1.95
N VAL A 99 -0.53 11.15 1.56
CA VAL A 99 -1.19 10.84 0.29
C VAL A 99 -0.81 11.91 -0.72
N LEU A 100 -0.24 11.48 -1.85
CA LEU A 100 0.18 12.36 -2.91
C LEU A 100 -0.61 12.04 -4.18
N THR A 101 -1.10 13.07 -4.87
CA THR A 101 -1.92 12.92 -6.08
C THR A 101 -1.45 13.83 -7.21
N THR A 102 -1.71 13.41 -8.45
CA THR A 102 -1.53 14.26 -9.64
C THR A 102 -2.58 13.90 -10.69
N ALA A 103 -3.02 14.90 -11.47
CA ALA A 103 -3.80 14.71 -12.69
C ALA A 103 -2.92 14.77 -13.95
N ASP A 104 -1.68 15.22 -13.81
CA ASP A 104 -0.71 15.21 -14.90
C ASP A 104 -0.03 13.85 -14.91
N MET A 105 -0.04 13.16 -16.06
CA MET A 105 0.59 11.85 -16.20
C MET A 105 2.10 11.96 -15.95
N PRO A 106 2.65 11.27 -14.92
CA PRO A 106 4.08 11.26 -14.67
C PRO A 106 4.85 10.79 -15.89
N PRO A 107 5.82 11.56 -16.42
CA PRO A 107 6.59 11.16 -17.58
C PRO A 107 7.60 10.05 -17.20
N PRO A 108 7.85 9.07 -18.10
CA PRO A 108 8.95 8.14 -17.88
C PRO A 108 10.29 8.90 -18.01
N MET A 109 11.11 8.81 -16.99
CA MET A 109 12.49 9.31 -17.04
C MET A 109 13.32 8.40 -17.94
N ALA A 110 14.42 8.91 -18.50
CA ALA A 110 15.35 8.10 -19.27
C ALA A 110 15.87 6.92 -18.44
N LEU A 111 15.87 5.73 -19.01
CA LEU A 111 16.45 4.56 -18.35
C LEU A 111 17.97 4.62 -18.46
N THR A 112 18.66 4.39 -17.36
CA THR A 112 20.12 4.23 -17.34
C THR A 112 20.52 2.96 -18.08
N ASP A 113 21.65 2.98 -18.79
CA ASP A 113 22.19 1.81 -19.50
C ASP A 113 22.43 0.63 -18.53
N GLY A 114 22.33 -0.58 -19.05
CA GLY A 114 22.51 -1.81 -18.27
C GLY A 114 21.26 -2.33 -17.59
N TYR A 115 20.11 -1.66 -17.76
CA TYR A 115 18.82 -2.13 -17.24
C TYR A 115 17.83 -2.47 -18.34
N GLN A 116 17.04 -3.51 -18.10
CA GLN A 116 15.87 -3.87 -18.90
C GLN A 116 14.61 -3.66 -18.06
N VAL A 117 13.53 -3.18 -18.66
CA VAL A 117 12.25 -2.96 -17.97
C VAL A 117 11.14 -3.66 -18.72
N HIS A 118 10.34 -4.44 -17.98
CA HIS A 118 9.14 -5.09 -18.51
C HIS A 118 8.11 -5.38 -17.40
N ARG A 119 6.88 -5.75 -17.80
CA ARG A 119 5.87 -6.26 -16.85
C ARG A 119 6.35 -7.57 -16.24
N LEU A 120 6.12 -7.76 -14.93
CA LEU A 120 6.44 -9.01 -14.24
C LEU A 120 5.64 -10.17 -14.82
N ARG A 121 6.32 -11.28 -15.11
CA ARG A 121 5.76 -12.49 -15.67
C ARG A 121 6.52 -13.73 -15.19
N GLY A 122 5.84 -14.89 -15.21
CA GLY A 122 6.50 -16.16 -14.91
C GLY A 122 7.30 -16.12 -13.59
N ARG A 123 8.61 -16.36 -13.69
CA ARG A 123 9.54 -16.41 -12.54
C ARG A 123 9.86 -15.05 -11.92
N ASP A 124 9.52 -13.93 -12.57
CA ASP A 124 9.82 -12.60 -12.04
C ASP A 124 9.07 -12.37 -10.71
N TRP A 125 7.87 -12.95 -10.57
CA TRP A 125 7.12 -12.90 -9.32
C TRP A 125 7.85 -13.55 -8.15
N ALA A 126 8.57 -14.65 -8.39
CA ALA A 126 9.39 -15.28 -7.35
C ALA A 126 10.59 -14.39 -6.96
N GLN A 127 11.18 -13.66 -7.93
CA GLN A 127 12.23 -12.69 -7.62
C GLN A 127 11.70 -11.52 -6.78
N SER A 128 10.48 -11.01 -7.08
CA SER A 128 9.84 -9.93 -6.30
C SER A 128 9.60 -10.37 -4.84
N VAL A 129 9.11 -11.61 -4.63
CA VAL A 129 8.95 -12.18 -3.29
C VAL A 129 10.29 -12.30 -2.56
N ALA A 130 11.30 -12.88 -3.22
CA ALA A 130 12.62 -13.08 -2.62
C ALA A 130 13.27 -11.74 -2.19
N ARG A 131 13.14 -10.69 -3.02
CA ARG A 131 13.61 -9.34 -2.69
C ARG A 131 12.93 -8.78 -1.44
N SER A 132 11.59 -8.86 -1.38
CA SER A 132 10.84 -8.36 -0.21
C SER A 132 11.24 -9.08 1.07
N ILE A 133 11.43 -10.41 1.01
CA ILE A 133 11.89 -11.20 2.16
C ILE A 133 13.30 -10.78 2.57
N ALA A 134 14.24 -10.66 1.63
CA ALA A 134 15.61 -10.24 1.92
C ALA A 134 15.69 -8.81 2.52
N GLU A 135 14.80 -7.91 2.09
CA GLU A 135 14.69 -6.56 2.68
C GLU A 135 14.21 -6.64 4.13
N ASN A 136 13.16 -7.40 4.44
CA ASN A 136 12.70 -7.60 5.82
C ASN A 136 13.75 -8.28 6.70
N ASP A 137 14.45 -9.29 6.18
CA ASP A 137 15.51 -9.99 6.93
C ASP A 137 16.69 -9.06 7.27
N SER A 138 16.95 -8.06 6.44
CA SER A 138 17.97 -7.06 6.68
C SER A 138 17.59 -6.00 7.71
N THR A 139 16.30 -5.65 7.77
CA THR A 139 15.76 -4.62 8.67
C THR A 139 15.20 -5.18 9.98
N HIS A 140 14.85 -6.46 10.01
CA HIS A 140 14.21 -7.16 11.15
C HIS A 140 12.91 -6.48 11.62
N GLU A 141 12.16 -5.89 10.68
CA GLU A 141 10.94 -5.14 11.00
C GLU A 141 9.78 -6.03 11.41
N GLN A 142 9.70 -7.24 10.83
CA GLN A 142 8.61 -8.18 11.10
C GLN A 142 9.14 -9.60 11.30
N ASP A 143 8.35 -10.44 11.99
CA ASP A 143 8.65 -11.86 12.13
C ASP A 143 8.83 -12.54 10.76
N PRO A 144 9.97 -13.20 10.51
CA PRO A 144 10.30 -13.72 9.18
C PRO A 144 9.25 -14.67 8.61
N GLN A 145 8.65 -15.54 9.43
CA GLN A 145 7.67 -16.52 8.95
C GLN A 145 6.33 -15.87 8.59
N SER A 146 5.84 -14.96 9.42
CA SER A 146 4.63 -14.18 9.15
C SER A 146 4.81 -13.31 7.92
N PHE A 147 5.97 -12.64 7.81
CA PHE A 147 6.29 -11.81 6.67
C PHE A 147 6.40 -12.60 5.37
N GLN A 148 6.98 -13.79 5.40
CA GLN A 148 7.02 -14.68 4.23
C GLN A 148 5.61 -15.04 3.77
N ARG A 149 4.74 -15.53 4.68
CA ARG A 149 3.34 -15.88 4.35
C ARG A 149 2.58 -14.68 3.79
N PHE A 150 2.71 -13.52 4.44
CA PHE A 150 2.14 -12.25 3.97
C PHE A 150 2.59 -11.92 2.54
N THR A 151 3.91 -11.92 2.30
CA THR A 151 4.51 -11.53 1.02
C THR A 151 4.11 -12.47 -0.12
N GLU A 152 4.10 -13.79 0.14
CA GLU A 152 3.64 -14.78 -0.84
C GLU A 152 2.15 -14.60 -1.20
N ALA A 153 1.30 -14.36 -0.20
CA ALA A 153 -0.12 -14.12 -0.41
C ALA A 153 -0.36 -12.79 -1.17
N GLN A 154 0.35 -11.73 -0.81
CA GLN A 154 0.30 -10.45 -1.56
C GLN A 154 0.77 -10.62 -3.01
N SER A 155 1.83 -11.40 -3.25
CA SER A 155 2.30 -11.68 -4.59
C SER A 155 1.26 -12.42 -5.42
N ARG A 156 0.57 -13.42 -4.86
CA ARG A 156 -0.55 -14.11 -5.53
C ARG A 156 -1.68 -13.15 -5.89
N ALA A 157 -2.06 -12.27 -4.97
CA ALA A 157 -3.11 -11.27 -5.19
C ALA A 157 -2.71 -10.26 -6.28
N ARG A 158 -1.49 -9.72 -6.24
CA ARG A 158 -0.94 -8.80 -7.27
C ARG A 158 -0.88 -9.47 -8.65
N ARG A 159 -0.46 -10.73 -8.69
CA ARG A 159 -0.43 -11.52 -9.93
C ARG A 159 -1.84 -11.69 -10.50
N SER A 160 -2.83 -12.06 -9.69
CA SER A 160 -4.23 -12.16 -10.11
C SER A 160 -4.78 -10.83 -10.65
N ILE A 161 -4.49 -9.71 -10.01
CA ILE A 161 -4.82 -8.36 -10.51
C ILE A 161 -4.20 -8.13 -11.89
N SER A 162 -2.94 -8.50 -12.08
CA SER A 162 -2.21 -8.34 -13.35
C SER A 162 -2.75 -9.24 -14.45
N GLU A 163 -3.12 -10.49 -14.15
CA GLU A 163 -3.72 -11.44 -15.09
C GLU A 163 -5.12 -11.01 -15.55
N ARG A 164 -5.91 -10.40 -14.66
CA ARG A 164 -7.24 -9.81 -14.98
C ARG A 164 -7.15 -8.44 -15.65
N ASN A 165 -5.96 -7.90 -15.84
CA ASN A 165 -5.69 -6.59 -16.43
C ASN A 165 -6.37 -5.41 -15.71
N VAL A 166 -6.69 -5.55 -14.40
CA VAL A 166 -7.15 -4.44 -13.54
C VAL A 166 -6.00 -3.75 -12.82
N GLY A 167 -4.78 -4.21 -13.03
CA GLY A 167 -3.53 -3.64 -12.60
C GLY A 167 -2.37 -4.22 -13.39
N ALA A 168 -1.17 -3.71 -13.12
CA ALA A 168 0.08 -4.20 -13.70
C ALA A 168 1.20 -4.09 -12.68
N SER A 169 2.19 -4.98 -12.76
CA SER A 169 3.45 -4.84 -12.03
C SER A 169 4.60 -4.78 -13.01
N PHE A 170 5.51 -3.84 -12.80
CA PHE A 170 6.68 -3.59 -13.65
C PHE A 170 7.96 -3.78 -12.84
N GLY A 171 8.98 -4.32 -13.48
CA GLY A 171 10.29 -4.51 -12.87
C GLY A 171 11.42 -3.97 -13.74
N ALA A 172 12.47 -3.50 -13.10
CA ALA A 172 13.76 -3.22 -13.72
C ALA A 172 14.73 -4.33 -13.36
N PHE A 173 15.47 -4.80 -14.36
CA PHE A 173 16.37 -5.95 -14.27
C PHE A 173 17.78 -5.54 -14.68
N ALA A 174 18.77 -5.93 -13.87
CA ALA A 174 20.19 -5.88 -14.21
C ALA A 174 20.68 -7.32 -14.41
N ASP A 175 21.23 -7.64 -15.56
CA ASP A 175 21.72 -8.99 -15.93
C ASP A 175 20.69 -10.12 -15.63
N GLY A 176 19.41 -9.82 -15.84
CA GLY A 176 18.29 -10.75 -15.61
C GLY A 176 17.84 -10.89 -14.14
N VAL A 177 18.45 -10.13 -13.21
CA VAL A 177 18.08 -10.06 -11.80
C VAL A 177 17.16 -8.85 -11.58
N LEU A 178 16.01 -9.07 -10.92
CA LEU A 178 15.08 -7.99 -10.55
C LEU A 178 15.70 -7.12 -9.46
N VAL A 179 15.86 -5.83 -9.72
CA VAL A 179 16.49 -4.87 -8.81
C VAL A 179 15.60 -3.70 -8.40
N ALA A 180 14.48 -3.52 -9.09
CA ALA A 180 13.43 -2.58 -8.70
C ALA A 180 12.09 -3.05 -9.23
N ASP A 181 11.01 -2.86 -8.48
CA ASP A 181 9.67 -3.11 -8.97
C ASP A 181 8.62 -2.19 -8.33
N LEU A 182 7.48 -2.15 -8.97
CA LEU A 182 6.26 -1.53 -8.45
C LEU A 182 5.02 -2.18 -9.05
N GLY A 183 3.89 -1.99 -8.38
CA GLY A 183 2.56 -2.26 -8.91
C GLY A 183 1.81 -0.97 -9.18
N ILE A 184 0.81 -1.04 -10.07
CA ILE A 184 -0.22 -0.02 -10.27
C ILE A 184 -1.57 -0.69 -10.45
N VAL A 185 -2.60 -0.16 -9.83
CA VAL A 185 -3.96 -0.73 -9.85
C VAL A 185 -4.95 0.32 -10.29
N GLN A 186 -5.84 -0.04 -11.20
CA GLN A 186 -6.95 0.79 -11.63
C GLN A 186 -8.06 0.78 -10.56
N CYS A 187 -8.41 1.95 -10.07
CA CYS A 187 -9.45 2.20 -9.08
C CYS A 187 -10.51 3.15 -9.69
N GLY A 188 -11.33 2.64 -10.60
CA GLY A 188 -12.21 3.46 -11.45
C GLY A 188 -11.41 4.29 -12.45
N THR A 189 -11.54 5.61 -12.40
CA THR A 189 -10.75 6.56 -13.22
C THR A 189 -9.44 7.01 -12.57
N THR A 190 -9.11 6.45 -11.40
CA THR A 190 -7.89 6.74 -10.65
C THR A 190 -6.97 5.53 -10.67
N ALA A 191 -5.66 5.73 -10.75
CA ALA A 191 -4.65 4.70 -10.60
C ALA A 191 -3.90 4.86 -9.28
N ARG A 192 -3.67 3.75 -8.56
CA ARG A 192 -2.91 3.71 -7.32
C ARG A 192 -1.62 2.92 -7.49
N TYR A 193 -0.50 3.56 -7.22
CA TYR A 193 0.80 2.88 -7.12
C TYR A 193 0.90 2.04 -5.86
N GLN A 194 1.59 0.91 -5.96
CA GLN A 194 1.77 -0.05 -4.88
C GLN A 194 3.21 -0.55 -4.82
N SER A 195 3.73 -0.72 -3.60
CA SER A 195 5.00 -1.43 -3.35
C SER A 195 6.16 -0.94 -4.23
N VAL A 196 6.39 0.37 -4.27
CA VAL A 196 7.52 0.95 -5.02
C VAL A 196 8.82 0.65 -4.27
N SER A 197 9.67 -0.18 -4.82
CA SER A 197 10.91 -0.61 -4.17
C SER A 197 12.09 -0.62 -5.15
N THR A 198 13.28 -0.28 -4.65
CA THR A 198 14.55 -0.36 -5.40
C THR A 198 15.65 -0.83 -4.46
N ASP A 199 16.39 -1.85 -4.86
CA ASP A 199 17.51 -2.39 -4.11
C ASP A 199 18.56 -1.31 -3.80
N GLN A 200 19.14 -1.36 -2.62
CA GLN A 200 20.01 -0.33 -2.10
C GLN A 200 21.15 0.01 -3.07
N ASP A 201 21.79 -1.00 -3.65
CA ASP A 201 22.92 -0.84 -4.57
C ASP A 201 22.53 -0.28 -5.95
N HIS A 202 21.23 -0.27 -6.25
CA HIS A 202 20.67 0.22 -7.50
C HIS A 202 19.88 1.54 -7.34
N ARG A 203 19.86 2.12 -6.13
CA ARG A 203 19.23 3.43 -5.87
C ARG A 203 19.96 4.57 -6.58
N ARG A 204 19.26 5.69 -6.73
CA ARG A 204 19.75 6.95 -7.34
C ARG A 204 20.18 6.80 -8.81
N ARG A 205 19.68 5.80 -9.51
CA ARG A 205 19.88 5.57 -10.95
C ARG A 205 18.61 5.85 -11.78
N GLY A 206 17.61 6.53 -11.22
CA GLY A 206 16.38 6.90 -11.91
C GLY A 206 15.35 5.76 -12.09
N LEU A 207 15.62 4.53 -11.61
CA LEU A 207 14.77 3.37 -11.85
C LEU A 207 13.33 3.56 -11.36
N ALA A 208 13.13 4.05 -10.14
CA ALA A 208 11.80 4.31 -9.60
C ALA A 208 11.02 5.31 -10.46
N SER A 209 11.65 6.44 -10.84
CA SER A 209 11.01 7.46 -11.68
C SER A 209 10.67 6.92 -13.08
N HIS A 210 11.54 6.09 -13.66
CA HIS A 210 11.26 5.44 -14.93
C HIS A 210 10.07 4.47 -14.84
N LEU A 211 10.06 3.61 -13.82
CA LEU A 211 8.96 2.66 -13.59
C LEU A 211 7.64 3.36 -13.31
N LEU A 212 7.64 4.45 -12.51
CA LEU A 212 6.45 5.25 -12.24
C LEU A 212 5.84 5.80 -13.54
N GLY A 213 6.67 6.33 -14.45
CA GLY A 213 6.20 6.85 -15.73
C GLY A 213 5.65 5.77 -16.67
N ILE A 214 6.30 4.60 -16.75
CA ILE A 214 5.79 3.47 -17.55
C ILE A 214 4.45 2.97 -17.02
N ALA A 215 4.35 2.83 -15.69
CA ALA A 215 3.12 2.40 -15.05
C ALA A 215 2.00 3.45 -15.21
N ALA A 216 2.35 4.77 -15.17
CA ALA A 216 1.39 5.84 -15.44
C ALA A 216 0.81 5.74 -16.86
N ARG A 217 1.65 5.50 -17.85
CA ARG A 217 1.20 5.32 -19.24
C ARG A 217 0.26 4.12 -19.37
N TRP A 218 0.64 2.98 -18.80
CA TRP A 218 -0.25 1.81 -18.79
C TRP A 218 -1.62 2.15 -18.18
N ALA A 219 -1.67 2.88 -17.05
CA ALA A 219 -2.91 3.26 -16.40
C ALA A 219 -3.72 4.27 -17.25
N ALA A 220 -3.06 5.20 -17.94
CA ALA A 220 -3.71 6.12 -18.86
C ALA A 220 -4.37 5.36 -20.02
N ASP A 221 -3.71 4.34 -20.58
CA ASP A 221 -4.25 3.47 -21.62
C ASP A 221 -5.47 2.65 -21.13
N GLN A 222 -5.62 2.47 -19.79
CA GLN A 222 -6.82 1.89 -19.14
C GLN A 222 -7.89 2.95 -18.82
N GLY A 223 -7.70 4.21 -19.21
CA GLY A 223 -8.66 5.31 -18.97
C GLY A 223 -8.51 6.02 -17.63
N CYS A 224 -7.41 5.83 -16.92
CA CYS A 224 -7.14 6.60 -15.69
C CYS A 224 -6.65 8.02 -16.04
N GLY A 225 -7.19 9.02 -15.34
CA GLY A 225 -6.82 10.44 -15.46
C GLY A 225 -6.30 11.04 -14.15
N ARG A 226 -6.11 10.24 -13.12
CA ARG A 226 -5.54 10.65 -11.82
C ARG A 226 -4.67 9.54 -11.25
N TRP A 227 -3.55 9.92 -10.67
CA TRP A 227 -2.59 9.01 -10.04
C TRP A 227 -2.47 9.32 -8.57
N VAL A 228 -2.45 8.26 -7.75
CA VAL A 228 -2.34 8.33 -6.29
C VAL A 228 -1.16 7.47 -5.84
N ILE A 229 -0.37 7.99 -4.92
CA ILE A 229 0.64 7.24 -4.20
C ILE A 229 0.55 7.60 -2.72
N VAL A 230 0.76 6.61 -1.84
CA VAL A 230 0.78 6.80 -0.39
C VAL A 230 2.13 6.36 0.13
N THR A 231 2.67 7.10 1.06
CA THR A 231 3.97 6.85 1.65
C THR A 231 3.99 7.36 3.10
N GLU A 232 4.81 6.76 3.93
CA GLU A 232 5.11 7.32 5.24
C GLU A 232 5.67 8.74 5.08
N ALA A 233 5.28 9.65 5.95
CA ALA A 233 5.69 11.05 5.88
C ALA A 233 7.21 11.25 5.99
N SER A 234 7.90 10.35 6.72
CA SER A 234 9.35 10.33 6.89
C SER A 234 10.12 9.72 5.71
N ASN A 235 9.42 9.02 4.79
CA ASN A 235 10.06 8.27 3.71
C ASN A 235 10.69 9.22 2.66
N PRO A 236 11.99 9.09 2.36
CA PRO A 236 12.64 9.94 1.36
C PRO A 236 12.08 9.79 -0.06
N ALA A 237 11.32 8.73 -0.35
CA ALA A 237 10.65 8.52 -1.64
C ALA A 237 9.64 9.63 -1.97
N GLY A 238 9.04 10.29 -0.97
CA GLY A 238 8.16 11.43 -1.15
C GLY A 238 8.77 12.56 -1.99
N ARG A 239 10.10 12.77 -1.91
CA ARG A 239 10.80 13.75 -2.76
C ARG A 239 10.80 13.36 -4.23
N VAL A 240 10.93 12.07 -4.53
CA VAL A 240 10.87 11.56 -5.90
C VAL A 240 9.48 11.79 -6.47
N TYR A 241 8.43 11.49 -5.71
CA TYR A 241 7.05 11.67 -6.16
C TYR A 241 6.72 13.14 -6.43
N ARG A 242 7.11 14.04 -5.53
CA ARG A 242 6.93 15.50 -5.75
C ARG A 242 7.70 16.00 -6.97
N SER A 243 8.90 15.48 -7.25
CA SER A 243 9.66 15.85 -8.46
C SER A 243 8.97 15.39 -9.76
N LEU A 244 8.05 14.43 -9.69
CA LEU A 244 7.21 13.96 -10.79
C LEU A 244 5.85 14.65 -10.87
N GLY A 245 5.64 15.73 -10.10
CA GLY A 245 4.43 16.53 -10.15
C GLY A 245 3.34 16.15 -9.17
N PHE A 246 3.57 15.16 -8.30
CA PHE A 246 2.60 14.83 -7.25
C PHE A 246 2.52 15.93 -6.20
N LYS A 247 1.32 16.20 -5.72
CA LYS A 247 1.02 17.19 -4.68
C LYS A 247 0.34 16.53 -3.49
N PRO A 248 0.57 17.02 -2.26
CA PRO A 248 -0.12 16.52 -1.07
C PRO A 248 -1.65 16.62 -1.20
N ASP A 249 -2.33 15.59 -0.71
CA ASP A 249 -3.78 15.50 -0.56
C ASP A 249 -4.10 15.13 0.91
N ILE A 250 -5.36 14.81 1.22
CA ILE A 250 -5.76 14.40 2.56
C ILE A 250 -5.04 13.09 2.90
N GLY A 251 -4.26 13.12 3.98
CA GLY A 251 -3.48 11.96 4.45
C GLY A 251 -4.36 10.84 5.00
N ASN A 252 -3.80 9.64 5.08
CA ASN A 252 -4.45 8.48 5.71
C ASN A 252 -4.05 8.43 7.19
N ALA A 253 -4.98 8.74 8.08
CA ALA A 253 -4.78 8.58 9.52
C ALA A 253 -5.00 7.12 9.92
N GLN A 254 -4.16 6.60 10.81
CA GLN A 254 -4.21 5.22 11.25
C GLN A 254 -3.72 5.06 12.69
N ALA A 255 -4.31 4.10 13.39
CA ALA A 255 -3.89 3.66 14.71
C ALA A 255 -3.57 2.16 14.64
N TYR A 256 -2.40 1.76 15.14
CA TYR A 256 -2.01 0.36 15.10
C TYR A 256 -1.17 -0.04 16.31
N ARG A 257 -1.12 -1.33 16.57
CA ARG A 257 -0.21 -1.92 17.53
C ARG A 257 0.44 -3.14 16.92
N LYS A 258 1.77 -3.16 16.90
CA LYS A 258 2.58 -4.30 16.46
C LYS A 258 2.49 -5.45 17.48
N PRO A 259 2.71 -6.71 17.07
CA PRO A 259 2.88 -7.80 18.01
C PRO A 259 3.97 -7.46 19.03
N GLN A 260 3.73 -7.81 20.27
CA GLN A 260 4.80 -7.74 21.26
C GLN A 260 5.77 -8.90 21.04
N PRO A 261 7.08 -8.66 21.17
CA PRO A 261 8.11 -9.69 20.99
C PRO A 261 7.98 -10.85 21.99
#